data_4e9952488097223f1a6b3afe74ddbfde
#
_entry.id   4e9952488097223f1a6b3afe74ddbfde
#
_cell.length_a   1.000
_cell.length_b   1.000
_cell.length_c   1.000
_cell.angle_alpha   90.00
_cell.angle_beta   90.00
_cell.angle_gamma   90.00
#
_symmetry.space_group_name_H-M   'P 1'
#
loop_
_entity.id
_entity.type
_entity.pdbx_description
1 polymer ?
#
loop_
_entity_poly.entity_id
_entity_poly.type
_entity_poly.pdbx_seq_one_letter_code
_entity_poly.pdbx_strand_id
1 'polypeptide(L)'
;MKLLFICNANAEVGFGHFSRCRIIANSLKEFISKVDIYFSGNIEMNLLDSINTNNLKFISSPKYEDFDCVILDSYEKNDFNEINNLNLKKIAIDDKGLQSFLDWDLVLNFRLNPVNFNYKSKEVCQGTDFFPFDKRLKLLRLESKPKKQFKNLFFYFGDTKKIILDNKSEALIKKYKEKYNFFISTTNSNELLNCEEITRSNFFDLFSKSDVIISGGGLTKYEAAFSKKINLTFSINELQKKDTEILSEFFLTNDMGYFKNFNNSLLESLEKLENLQNDEIKLFYANSSKYFNTESLDNITKKITNIVI
;
A
#
# COMPACT_ATOMS: atom_id res chain seq x y z
N MET A 1 10.19 -25.90 7.07
CA MET A 1 10.72 -24.79 6.26
C MET A 1 10.62 -23.50 7.05
N LYS A 2 11.67 -22.68 7.02
CA LYS A 2 11.74 -21.40 7.75
C LYS A 2 12.00 -20.25 6.76
N LEU A 3 11.13 -19.28 6.74
CA LEU A 3 11.25 -18.07 5.91
C LEU A 3 11.51 -16.84 6.79
N LEU A 4 12.43 -15.99 6.38
CA LEU A 4 12.74 -14.74 7.06
C LEU A 4 12.37 -13.55 6.18
N PHE A 5 11.44 -12.71 6.63
CA PHE A 5 11.16 -11.41 6.05
C PHE A 5 11.99 -10.33 6.75
N ILE A 6 12.72 -9.56 5.98
CA ILE A 6 13.46 -8.40 6.47
C ILE A 6 12.81 -7.15 5.91
N CYS A 7 12.23 -6.34 6.79
CA CYS A 7 11.61 -5.06 6.41
C CYS A 7 11.68 -4.06 7.56
N ASN A 8 11.70 -2.78 7.22
CA ASN A 8 11.69 -1.69 8.19
C ASN A 8 10.28 -1.09 8.29
N ALA A 9 9.85 -0.77 9.52
CA ALA A 9 8.54 -0.19 9.79
C ALA A 9 8.60 0.73 11.00
N ASN A 10 8.86 2.00 10.77
CA ASN A 10 8.99 3.03 11.79
C ASN A 10 8.51 4.39 11.25
N ALA A 11 8.56 5.42 12.09
CA ALA A 11 8.10 6.76 11.74
C ALA A 11 8.81 7.38 10.53
N GLU A 12 10.07 7.00 10.26
CA GLU A 12 10.88 7.56 9.17
C GLU A 12 10.51 6.95 7.80
N VAL A 13 10.43 5.62 7.73
CA VAL A 13 10.18 4.88 6.47
C VAL A 13 8.70 4.60 6.25
N GLY A 14 7.86 4.75 7.29
CA GLY A 14 6.44 4.38 7.28
C GLY A 14 6.23 2.87 7.43
N PHE A 15 4.98 2.42 7.33
CA PHE A 15 4.59 1.04 7.60
C PHE A 15 4.26 0.21 6.36
N GLY A 16 4.46 0.78 5.17
CA GLY A 16 4.12 0.14 3.90
C GLY A 16 4.86 -1.17 3.66
N HIS A 17 6.17 -1.20 3.94
CA HIS A 17 7.00 -2.41 3.79
C HIS A 17 6.47 -3.55 4.68
N PHE A 18 6.25 -3.27 5.94
CA PHE A 18 5.72 -4.26 6.88
C PHE A 18 4.32 -4.74 6.47
N SER A 19 3.43 -3.83 6.07
CA SER A 19 2.07 -4.17 5.67
C SER A 19 2.05 -5.16 4.50
N ARG A 20 2.81 -4.88 3.44
CA ARG A 20 2.88 -5.77 2.27
C ARG A 20 3.59 -7.08 2.55
N CYS A 21 4.67 -7.07 3.32
CA CYS A 21 5.34 -8.29 3.77
C CYS A 21 4.40 -9.18 4.60
N ARG A 22 3.62 -8.60 5.52
CA ARG A 22 2.64 -9.34 6.35
C ARG A 22 1.53 -9.96 5.50
N ILE A 23 1.02 -9.26 4.49
CA ILE A 23 0.02 -9.81 3.57
C ILE A 23 0.59 -11.04 2.84
N ILE A 24 1.80 -10.94 2.30
CA ILE A 24 2.47 -12.06 1.63
C ILE A 24 2.72 -13.22 2.60
N ALA A 25 3.23 -12.92 3.80
CA ALA A 25 3.52 -13.93 4.83
C ALA A 25 2.27 -14.71 5.24
N ASN A 26 1.14 -14.02 5.46
CA ASN A 26 -0.12 -14.68 5.77
C ASN A 26 -0.60 -15.57 4.63
N SER A 27 -0.47 -15.13 3.38
CA SER A 27 -0.85 -15.93 2.22
C SER A 27 0.04 -17.16 2.07
N LEU A 28 1.35 -17.04 2.27
CA LEU A 28 2.27 -18.18 2.26
C LEU A 28 1.94 -19.19 3.36
N LYS A 29 1.57 -18.72 4.56
CA LYS A 29 1.21 -19.58 5.68
C LYS A 29 -0.07 -20.38 5.43
N GLU A 30 -1.03 -19.80 4.74
CA GLU A 30 -2.24 -20.52 4.33
C GLU A 30 -1.96 -21.54 3.21
N PHE A 31 -1.02 -21.21 2.31
CA PHE A 31 -0.71 -22.05 1.15
C PHE A 31 0.25 -23.20 1.47
N ILE A 32 1.20 -23.01 2.39
CA ILE A 32 2.23 -23.96 2.75
C ILE A 32 1.93 -24.55 4.14
N SER A 33 1.59 -25.82 4.21
CA SER A 33 1.12 -26.49 5.44
C SER A 33 2.13 -26.52 6.59
N LYS A 34 3.44 -26.47 6.31
CA LYS A 34 4.52 -26.55 7.31
C LYS A 34 5.57 -25.49 7.07
N VAL A 35 5.22 -24.23 7.36
CA VAL A 35 6.12 -23.10 7.26
C VAL A 35 6.14 -22.29 8.57
N ASP A 36 7.33 -22.00 9.05
CA ASP A 36 7.60 -21.01 10.10
C ASP A 36 8.06 -19.72 9.44
N ILE A 37 7.37 -18.63 9.74
CA ILE A 37 7.68 -17.32 9.14
C ILE A 37 8.13 -16.37 10.23
N TYR A 38 9.28 -15.75 10.00
CA TYR A 38 9.94 -14.83 10.90
C TYR A 38 10.03 -13.45 10.25
N PHE A 39 9.97 -12.43 11.07
CA PHE A 39 10.22 -11.05 10.70
C PHE A 39 11.44 -10.52 11.43
N SER A 40 12.23 -9.70 10.76
CA SER A 40 13.35 -8.94 11.32
C SER A 40 13.43 -7.55 10.70
N GLY A 41 14.19 -6.66 11.34
CA GLY A 41 14.38 -5.28 10.91
C GLY A 41 14.01 -4.27 11.99
N ASN A 42 14.07 -2.99 11.64
CA ASN A 42 13.66 -1.91 12.55
C ASN A 42 12.12 -1.75 12.53
N ILE A 43 11.44 -2.57 13.32
CA ILE A 43 9.97 -2.61 13.41
C ILE A 43 9.53 -2.03 14.76
N GLU A 44 8.63 -1.04 14.74
CA GLU A 44 8.07 -0.45 15.95
C GLU A 44 7.35 -1.49 16.82
N MET A 45 7.52 -1.39 18.16
CA MET A 45 6.97 -2.35 19.12
C MET A 45 5.47 -2.56 19.01
N ASN A 46 4.72 -1.49 18.70
CA ASN A 46 3.27 -1.56 18.55
C ASN A 46 2.79 -2.39 17.33
N LEU A 47 3.70 -2.75 16.41
CA LEU A 47 3.44 -3.65 15.28
C LEU A 47 3.75 -5.11 15.62
N LEU A 48 4.55 -5.37 16.67
CA LEU A 48 4.95 -6.73 17.07
C LEU A 48 3.73 -7.57 17.51
N ASP A 49 2.74 -6.95 18.14
CA ASP A 49 1.49 -7.63 18.51
C ASP A 49 0.77 -8.19 17.27
N SER A 50 0.81 -7.46 16.16
CA SER A 50 0.21 -7.91 14.91
C SER A 50 0.97 -9.09 14.26
N ILE A 51 2.25 -9.25 14.55
CA ILE A 51 3.05 -10.42 14.16
C ILE A 51 2.58 -11.62 14.97
N ASN A 52 2.51 -11.50 16.28
CA ASN A 52 2.15 -12.59 17.18
C ASN A 52 0.72 -13.09 16.97
N THR A 53 -0.24 -12.20 16.77
CA THR A 53 -1.66 -12.56 16.54
C THR A 53 -1.88 -13.38 15.26
N ASN A 54 -0.98 -13.28 14.28
CA ASN A 54 -1.03 -14.07 13.05
C ASN A 54 -0.15 -15.34 13.11
N ASN A 55 0.32 -15.73 14.31
CA ASN A 55 1.29 -16.81 14.48
C ASN A 55 2.57 -16.64 13.62
N LEU A 56 2.97 -15.41 13.37
CA LEU A 56 4.27 -15.04 12.84
C LEU A 56 5.22 -14.79 14.00
N LYS A 57 6.51 -14.81 13.74
CA LYS A 57 7.53 -14.69 14.79
C LYS A 57 8.40 -13.47 14.51
N PHE A 58 8.83 -12.75 15.55
CA PHE A 58 9.83 -11.69 15.42
C PHE A 58 11.17 -12.15 15.98
N ILE A 59 12.26 -11.80 15.32
CA ILE A 59 13.62 -12.05 15.73
C ILE A 59 14.48 -10.81 15.50
N SER A 60 15.10 -10.29 16.56
CA SER A 60 15.89 -9.05 16.47
C SER A 60 17.28 -9.24 15.84
N SER A 61 17.84 -10.46 15.96
CA SER A 61 19.19 -10.78 15.47
C SER A 61 19.16 -12.18 14.84
N PRO A 62 18.74 -12.30 13.57
CA PRO A 62 18.64 -13.59 12.92
C PRO A 62 20.02 -14.16 12.60
N LYS A 63 20.17 -15.46 12.81
CA LYS A 63 21.27 -16.22 12.21
C LYS A 63 20.77 -16.73 10.87
N TYR A 64 21.28 -16.17 9.78
CA TYR A 64 20.75 -16.42 8.44
C TYR A 64 20.81 -17.89 8.02
N GLU A 65 21.82 -18.63 8.50
CA GLU A 65 21.98 -20.06 8.27
C GLU A 65 20.83 -20.92 8.83
N ASP A 66 20.01 -20.37 9.72
CA ASP A 66 18.85 -21.07 10.27
C ASP A 66 17.63 -21.06 9.34
N PHE A 67 17.70 -20.33 8.20
CA PHE A 67 16.58 -20.08 7.31
C PHE A 67 16.79 -20.70 5.92
N ASP A 68 15.71 -21.19 5.33
CA ASP A 68 15.71 -21.72 3.96
C ASP A 68 15.64 -20.62 2.90
N CYS A 69 15.03 -19.48 3.23
CA CYS A 69 14.89 -18.35 2.33
C CYS A 69 14.79 -17.02 3.10
N VAL A 70 15.41 -15.98 2.54
CA VAL A 70 15.23 -14.59 2.98
C VAL A 70 14.44 -13.81 1.93
N ILE A 71 13.43 -13.06 2.40
CA ILE A 71 12.64 -12.12 1.60
C ILE A 71 12.93 -10.70 2.10
N LEU A 72 13.64 -9.92 1.29
CA LEU A 72 14.06 -8.56 1.61
C LEU A 72 13.09 -7.53 1.02
N ASP A 73 12.58 -6.66 1.86
CA ASP A 73 11.82 -5.48 1.49
C ASP A 73 12.36 -4.24 2.23
N SER A 74 13.50 -3.76 1.79
CA SER A 74 14.19 -2.62 2.40
C SER A 74 14.89 -1.78 1.35
N TYR A 75 14.95 -0.47 1.60
CA TYR A 75 15.74 0.46 0.80
C TYR A 75 17.15 0.69 1.36
N GLU A 76 17.43 0.10 2.52
CA GLU A 76 18.73 0.25 3.18
C GLU A 76 19.79 -0.61 2.50
N LYS A 77 20.89 0.04 2.09
CA LYS A 77 22.00 -0.65 1.44
C LYS A 77 22.66 -1.70 2.35
N ASN A 78 22.66 -1.45 3.66
CA ASN A 78 23.24 -2.38 4.64
C ASN A 78 22.47 -3.70 4.66
N ASP A 79 21.12 -3.67 4.68
CA ASP A 79 20.28 -4.86 4.66
C ASP A 79 20.56 -5.71 3.41
N PHE A 80 20.71 -5.05 2.24
CA PHE A 80 21.09 -5.74 1.00
C PHE A 80 22.48 -6.37 1.09
N ASN A 81 23.49 -5.62 1.58
CA ASN A 81 24.87 -6.10 1.64
C ASN A 81 25.05 -7.30 2.56
N GLU A 82 24.32 -7.35 3.69
CA GLU A 82 24.33 -8.48 4.61
C GLU A 82 23.82 -9.77 3.96
N ILE A 83 22.79 -9.66 3.11
CA ILE A 83 22.12 -10.81 2.52
C ILE A 83 22.77 -11.24 1.20
N ASN A 84 23.32 -10.29 0.45
CA ASN A 84 23.74 -10.53 -0.93
C ASN A 84 24.71 -11.70 -1.09
N ASN A 85 25.63 -11.88 -0.14
CA ASN A 85 26.67 -12.91 -0.19
C ASN A 85 26.30 -14.23 0.49
N LEU A 86 25.08 -14.34 1.02
CA LEU A 86 24.62 -15.56 1.68
C LEU A 86 24.31 -16.66 0.67
N ASN A 87 24.64 -17.92 1.02
CA ASN A 87 24.33 -19.09 0.22
C ASN A 87 22.98 -19.70 0.65
N LEU A 88 21.89 -18.97 0.37
CA LEU A 88 20.52 -19.42 0.62
C LEU A 88 19.59 -18.83 -0.46
N LYS A 89 18.31 -19.24 -0.49
CA LYS A 89 17.32 -18.64 -1.39
C LYS A 89 17.07 -17.18 -1.04
N LYS A 90 17.09 -16.30 -2.04
CA LYS A 90 16.98 -14.84 -1.87
C LYS A 90 15.90 -14.26 -2.76
N ILE A 91 14.94 -13.57 -2.16
CA ILE A 91 13.84 -12.90 -2.86
C ILE A 91 13.86 -11.42 -2.46
N ALA A 92 13.74 -10.53 -3.42
CA ALA A 92 13.61 -9.09 -3.17
C ALA A 92 12.23 -8.58 -3.56
N ILE A 93 11.70 -7.67 -2.75
CA ILE A 93 10.60 -6.78 -3.12
C ILE A 93 11.25 -5.41 -3.38
N ASP A 94 11.34 -5.01 -4.64
CA ASP A 94 11.98 -3.75 -5.03
C ASP A 94 11.11 -2.99 -6.03
N ASP A 95 10.63 -1.86 -5.62
CA ASP A 95 9.83 -0.96 -6.42
C ASP A 95 10.58 0.32 -6.83
N LYS A 96 11.90 0.39 -6.57
CA LYS A 96 12.76 1.54 -6.89
C LYS A 96 13.90 1.25 -7.87
N GLY A 97 14.26 0.00 -8.08
CA GLY A 97 15.40 -0.38 -8.92
C GLY A 97 16.75 0.04 -8.32
N LEU A 98 16.88 -0.01 -7.00
CA LEU A 98 18.07 0.45 -6.29
C LEU A 98 19.28 -0.48 -6.46
N GLN A 99 19.02 -1.78 -6.71
CA GLN A 99 20.05 -2.81 -6.82
C GLN A 99 19.81 -3.66 -8.06
N SER A 100 20.86 -4.31 -8.57
CA SER A 100 20.74 -5.24 -9.69
C SER A 100 20.26 -6.63 -9.27
N PHE A 101 20.38 -6.98 -7.99
CA PHE A 101 20.02 -8.30 -7.42
C PHE A 101 20.63 -9.47 -8.19
N LEU A 102 21.94 -9.37 -8.48
CA LEU A 102 22.68 -10.40 -9.18
C LEU A 102 22.58 -11.74 -8.42
N ASP A 103 22.21 -12.80 -9.14
CA ASP A 103 22.04 -14.18 -8.64
C ASP A 103 20.97 -14.37 -7.55
N TRP A 104 20.13 -13.37 -7.30
CA TRP A 104 18.95 -13.56 -6.47
C TRP A 104 17.92 -14.42 -7.21
N ASP A 105 17.14 -15.23 -6.46
CA ASP A 105 16.21 -16.18 -7.08
C ASP A 105 15.00 -15.45 -7.68
N LEU A 106 14.51 -14.38 -7.05
CA LEU A 106 13.36 -13.61 -7.53
C LEU A 106 13.46 -12.13 -7.13
N VAL A 107 13.04 -11.26 -8.04
CA VAL A 107 12.68 -9.87 -7.74
C VAL A 107 11.21 -9.63 -8.06
N LEU A 108 10.48 -9.06 -7.10
CA LEU A 108 9.10 -8.63 -7.25
C LEU A 108 9.05 -7.10 -7.36
N ASN A 109 8.58 -6.57 -8.50
CA ASN A 109 8.30 -5.15 -8.70
C ASN A 109 6.84 -4.97 -9.11
N PHE A 110 5.96 -4.67 -8.18
CA PHE A 110 4.52 -4.64 -8.36
C PHE A 110 3.96 -3.31 -8.90
N ARG A 111 4.80 -2.34 -9.26
CA ARG A 111 4.31 -1.04 -9.77
C ARG A 111 3.60 -1.21 -11.11
N LEU A 112 2.59 -0.38 -11.33
CA LEU A 112 1.97 -0.22 -12.64
C LEU A 112 3.03 0.37 -13.60
N ASN A 113 3.15 -0.24 -14.78
CA ASN A 113 4.11 0.18 -15.81
C ASN A 113 5.52 0.45 -15.23
N PRO A 114 6.15 -0.58 -14.60
CA PRO A 114 7.43 -0.39 -13.96
C PRO A 114 8.47 0.02 -15.00
N VAL A 115 9.29 0.99 -14.63
CA VAL A 115 10.50 1.32 -15.41
C VAL A 115 11.31 0.04 -15.57
N ASN A 116 11.89 -0.16 -16.76
CA ASN A 116 12.69 -1.35 -17.04
C ASN A 116 14.00 -1.26 -16.27
N PHE A 117 13.97 -1.65 -14.98
CA PHE A 117 15.16 -1.74 -14.15
C PHE A 117 16.03 -2.91 -14.62
N ASN A 118 17.32 -2.72 -14.61
CA ASN A 118 18.28 -3.74 -15.06
C ASN A 118 18.51 -4.79 -13.93
N TYR A 119 17.48 -5.52 -13.57
CA TYR A 119 17.61 -6.64 -12.65
C TYR A 119 18.37 -7.80 -13.29
N LYS A 120 19.26 -8.43 -12.52
CA LYS A 120 20.08 -9.58 -12.92
C LYS A 120 19.77 -10.82 -12.09
N SER A 121 18.59 -10.83 -11.46
CA SER A 121 18.07 -12.00 -10.76
C SER A 121 17.70 -13.13 -11.73
N LYS A 122 17.57 -14.35 -11.22
CA LYS A 122 17.16 -15.51 -12.01
C LYS A 122 15.74 -15.35 -12.56
N GLU A 123 14.85 -14.76 -11.76
CA GLU A 123 13.47 -14.46 -12.18
C GLU A 123 13.09 -13.03 -11.77
N VAL A 124 12.28 -12.37 -12.60
CA VAL A 124 11.72 -11.05 -12.33
C VAL A 124 10.22 -11.09 -12.59
N CYS A 125 9.43 -10.73 -11.57
CA CYS A 125 7.99 -10.55 -11.67
C CYS A 125 7.65 -9.07 -11.57
N GLN A 126 7.10 -8.50 -12.63
CA GLN A 126 6.78 -7.07 -12.72
C GLN A 126 5.30 -6.81 -12.97
N GLY A 127 4.83 -5.66 -12.48
CA GLY A 127 3.47 -5.19 -12.71
C GLY A 127 2.48 -5.55 -11.61
N THR A 128 1.29 -5.02 -11.75
CA THR A 128 0.20 -5.12 -10.78
C THR A 128 -0.37 -6.53 -10.61
N ASP A 129 -0.05 -7.45 -11.52
CA ASP A 129 -0.36 -8.89 -11.36
C ASP A 129 0.40 -9.54 -10.20
N PHE A 130 1.36 -8.82 -9.62
CA PHE A 130 2.13 -9.20 -8.44
C PHE A 130 2.00 -8.19 -7.31
N PHE A 131 0.92 -7.41 -7.25
CA PHE A 131 0.68 -6.50 -6.14
C PHE A 131 0.07 -7.26 -4.95
N PRO A 132 0.63 -7.10 -3.72
CA PRO A 132 0.15 -7.80 -2.53
C PRO A 132 -1.12 -7.15 -1.95
N PHE A 133 -2.25 -7.25 -2.65
CA PHE A 133 -3.53 -6.76 -2.14
C PHE A 133 -4.06 -7.66 -1.02
N ASP A 134 -4.54 -7.03 0.07
CA ASP A 134 -5.25 -7.74 1.13
C ASP A 134 -6.49 -8.45 0.55
N LYS A 135 -6.73 -9.70 0.98
CA LYS A 135 -7.87 -10.51 0.51
C LYS A 135 -9.23 -9.82 0.70
N ARG A 136 -9.37 -9.01 1.73
CA ARG A 136 -10.58 -8.23 2.01
C ARG A 136 -10.88 -7.21 0.91
N LEU A 137 -9.86 -6.64 0.28
CA LEU A 137 -10.02 -5.71 -0.85
C LEU A 137 -10.59 -6.41 -2.10
N LYS A 138 -10.30 -7.71 -2.29
CA LYS A 138 -10.88 -8.52 -3.37
C LYS A 138 -12.41 -8.59 -3.26
N LEU A 139 -12.94 -8.76 -2.05
CA LEU A 139 -14.38 -8.75 -1.80
C LEU A 139 -15.00 -7.38 -2.11
N LEU A 140 -14.39 -6.30 -1.62
CA LEU A 140 -14.85 -4.94 -1.92
C LEU A 140 -14.88 -4.66 -3.42
N ARG A 141 -13.86 -5.11 -4.15
CA ARG A 141 -13.78 -4.96 -5.61
C ARG A 141 -14.92 -5.66 -6.33
N LEU A 142 -15.27 -6.88 -5.91
CA LEU A 142 -16.36 -7.69 -6.53
C LEU A 142 -17.73 -7.06 -6.31
N GLU A 143 -17.96 -6.42 -5.17
CA GLU A 143 -19.20 -5.75 -4.80
C GLU A 143 -19.33 -4.33 -5.37
N SER A 144 -18.19 -3.74 -5.81
CA SER A 144 -18.14 -2.35 -6.23
C SER A 144 -18.85 -2.10 -7.56
N LYS A 145 -19.73 -1.09 -7.56
CA LYS A 145 -20.46 -0.61 -8.76
C LYS A 145 -20.23 0.88 -8.94
N PRO A 146 -20.24 1.38 -10.20
CA PRO A 146 -20.17 2.81 -10.46
C PRO A 146 -21.29 3.58 -9.74
N LYS A 147 -20.91 4.57 -8.93
CA LYS A 147 -21.85 5.43 -8.19
C LYS A 147 -21.84 6.81 -8.82
N LYS A 148 -23.04 7.40 -8.97
CA LYS A 148 -23.20 8.79 -9.45
C LYS A 148 -23.09 9.83 -8.33
N GLN A 149 -23.26 9.41 -7.09
CA GLN A 149 -23.19 10.27 -5.92
C GLN A 149 -22.28 9.65 -4.88
N PHE A 150 -21.41 10.46 -4.34
CA PHE A 150 -20.50 10.09 -3.27
C PHE A 150 -21.01 10.71 -1.96
N LYS A 151 -20.88 9.96 -0.87
CA LYS A 151 -21.25 10.43 0.48
C LYS A 151 -20.10 10.32 1.47
N ASN A 152 -19.30 9.28 1.35
CA ASN A 152 -18.29 8.94 2.34
C ASN A 152 -16.89 9.23 1.79
N LEU A 153 -16.20 10.22 2.36
CA LEU A 153 -14.86 10.64 1.97
C LEU A 153 -13.84 10.21 3.03
N PHE A 154 -12.79 9.53 2.60
CA PHE A 154 -11.75 8.97 3.44
C PHE A 154 -10.43 9.70 3.21
N PHE A 155 -9.91 10.38 4.23
CA PHE A 155 -8.69 11.18 4.17
C PHE A 155 -7.58 10.51 4.97
N TYR A 156 -6.60 9.92 4.28
CA TYR A 156 -5.52 9.19 4.94
C TYR A 156 -4.19 9.30 4.21
N PHE A 157 -3.17 9.79 4.88
CA PHE A 157 -1.85 10.03 4.31
C PHE A 157 -0.75 9.12 4.89
N GLY A 158 -1.16 8.07 5.55
CA GLY A 158 -0.30 7.10 6.25
C GLY A 158 -0.37 7.27 7.77
N ASP A 159 -0.01 6.23 8.49
CA ASP A 159 -0.08 6.20 9.97
C ASP A 159 0.78 7.27 10.64
N THR A 160 1.87 7.68 9.97
CA THR A 160 2.84 8.66 10.50
C THR A 160 2.56 10.09 10.02
N LYS A 161 1.61 10.29 9.12
CA LYS A 161 1.29 11.59 8.49
C LYS A 161 -0.17 11.94 8.75
N LYS A 162 -0.45 12.43 9.97
CA LYS A 162 -1.76 13.01 10.25
C LYS A 162 -1.93 14.37 9.57
N ILE A 163 -3.15 14.65 9.13
CA ILE A 163 -3.51 15.94 8.55
C ILE A 163 -3.55 16.98 9.66
N ILE A 164 -2.94 18.14 9.40
CA ILE A 164 -3.14 19.35 10.19
C ILE A 164 -3.99 20.30 9.34
N LEU A 165 -5.25 20.46 9.72
CA LEU A 165 -6.16 21.36 9.05
C LEU A 165 -5.95 22.80 9.55
N ASP A 166 -5.83 23.73 8.62
CA ASP A 166 -5.91 25.16 8.96
C ASP A 166 -7.38 25.61 9.15
N ASN A 167 -7.58 26.80 9.69
CA ASN A 167 -8.92 27.34 9.97
C ASN A 167 -9.82 27.38 8.72
N LYS A 168 -9.24 27.60 7.53
CA LYS A 168 -9.97 27.64 6.27
C LYS A 168 -10.45 26.25 5.88
N SER A 169 -9.60 25.24 6.00
CA SER A 169 -9.92 23.83 5.70
C SER A 169 -10.93 23.28 6.70
N GLU A 170 -10.83 23.63 8.00
CA GLU A 170 -11.85 23.28 9.00
C GLU A 170 -13.21 23.87 8.65
N ALA A 171 -13.26 25.17 8.31
CA ALA A 171 -14.51 25.83 7.91
C ALA A 171 -15.11 25.20 6.66
N LEU A 172 -14.25 24.76 5.72
CA LEU A 172 -14.68 24.09 4.51
C LEU A 172 -15.29 22.71 4.81
N ILE A 173 -14.65 21.89 5.63
CA ILE A 173 -15.19 20.60 6.08
C ILE A 173 -16.54 20.81 6.78
N LYS A 174 -16.64 21.77 7.70
CA LYS A 174 -17.90 22.12 8.37
C LYS A 174 -19.00 22.53 7.39
N LYS A 175 -18.67 23.25 6.34
CA LYS A 175 -19.62 23.65 5.27
C LYS A 175 -20.13 22.42 4.49
N TYR A 176 -19.25 21.46 4.20
CA TYR A 176 -19.58 20.31 3.37
C TYR A 176 -20.13 19.10 4.14
N LYS A 177 -20.19 19.13 5.48
CA LYS A 177 -20.68 18.01 6.30
C LYS A 177 -22.15 17.67 6.09
N GLU A 178 -22.96 18.59 5.61
CA GLU A 178 -24.34 18.35 5.22
C GLU A 178 -24.43 17.42 3.99
N LYS A 179 -23.40 17.46 3.15
CA LYS A 179 -23.30 16.71 1.90
C LYS A 179 -22.50 15.42 2.04
N TYR A 180 -21.39 15.46 2.82
CA TYR A 180 -20.43 14.38 2.94
C TYR A 180 -20.20 13.96 4.38
N ASN A 181 -20.02 12.66 4.59
CA ASN A 181 -19.42 12.11 5.80
C ASN A 181 -17.90 12.07 5.62
N PHE A 182 -17.16 12.59 6.61
CA PHE A 182 -15.72 12.66 6.57
C PHE A 182 -15.10 11.65 7.54
N PHE A 183 -14.25 10.76 7.04
CA PHE A 183 -13.36 9.90 7.80
C PHE A 183 -11.95 10.47 7.66
N ILE A 184 -11.33 10.92 8.74
CA ILE A 184 -10.09 11.72 8.67
C ILE A 184 -9.06 11.22 9.67
N SER A 185 -7.82 11.02 9.22
CA SER A 185 -6.65 10.87 10.09
C SER A 185 -6.03 12.26 10.33
N THR A 186 -6.41 12.93 11.41
CA THR A 186 -6.01 14.31 11.72
C THR A 186 -5.54 14.46 13.16
N THR A 187 -4.75 15.52 13.42
CA THR A 187 -4.39 15.97 14.77
C THR A 187 -5.38 16.99 15.35
N ASN A 188 -6.28 17.54 14.52
CA ASN A 188 -7.32 18.47 14.97
C ASN A 188 -8.39 17.72 15.79
N SER A 189 -9.14 18.45 16.61
CA SER A 189 -10.24 17.86 17.37
C SER A 189 -11.35 17.36 16.44
N ASN A 190 -11.58 16.04 16.43
CA ASN A 190 -12.63 15.42 15.63
C ASN A 190 -14.04 15.80 16.13
N GLU A 191 -14.20 16.10 17.44
CA GLU A 191 -15.46 16.59 18.01
C GLU A 191 -15.88 17.92 17.40
N LEU A 192 -14.92 18.86 17.24
CA LEU A 192 -15.18 20.16 16.63
C LEU A 192 -15.53 20.04 15.14
N LEU A 193 -14.98 19.03 14.47
CA LEU A 193 -15.22 18.77 13.04
C LEU A 193 -16.45 17.91 12.81
N ASN A 194 -16.91 17.17 13.84
CA ASN A 194 -17.92 16.12 13.71
C ASN A 194 -17.55 15.09 12.64
N CYS A 195 -16.30 14.63 12.68
CA CYS A 195 -15.72 13.65 11.77
C CYS A 195 -15.38 12.37 12.52
N GLU A 196 -15.38 11.23 11.83
CA GLU A 196 -14.91 9.96 12.38
C GLU A 196 -13.39 9.83 12.20
N GLU A 197 -12.66 9.59 13.29
CA GLU A 197 -11.20 9.43 13.22
C GLU A 197 -10.82 8.07 12.65
N ILE A 198 -9.87 8.10 11.71
CA ILE A 198 -9.25 6.89 11.18
C ILE A 198 -8.11 6.48 12.12
N THR A 199 -8.22 5.26 12.64
CA THR A 199 -7.20 4.57 13.42
C THR A 199 -6.82 3.25 12.73
N ARG A 200 -5.75 2.59 13.18
CA ARG A 200 -5.38 1.28 12.64
C ARG A 200 -6.49 0.24 12.82
N SER A 201 -7.19 0.27 13.94
CA SER A 201 -8.24 -0.71 14.26
C SER A 201 -9.47 -0.59 13.39
N ASN A 202 -9.85 0.62 12.97
CA ASN A 202 -11.03 0.88 12.16
C ASN A 202 -10.71 1.21 10.69
N PHE A 203 -9.42 1.25 10.29
CA PHE A 203 -8.99 1.63 8.94
C PHE A 203 -9.77 0.89 7.85
N PHE A 204 -9.76 -0.44 7.90
CA PHE A 204 -10.39 -1.24 6.86
C PHE A 204 -11.91 -1.08 6.84
N ASP A 205 -12.55 -0.97 8.01
CA ASP A 205 -13.99 -0.75 8.12
C ASP A 205 -14.39 0.59 7.48
N LEU A 206 -13.70 1.68 7.82
CA LEU A 206 -13.96 2.98 7.24
C LEU A 206 -13.58 3.06 5.76
N PHE A 207 -12.47 2.44 5.36
CA PHE A 207 -12.08 2.32 3.96
C PHE A 207 -13.18 1.58 3.17
N SER A 208 -13.74 0.49 3.71
CA SER A 208 -14.79 -0.28 3.05
C SER A 208 -16.06 0.52 2.82
N LYS A 209 -16.47 1.33 3.80
CA LYS A 209 -17.64 2.22 3.75
C LYS A 209 -17.47 3.43 2.84
N SER A 210 -16.23 3.78 2.49
CA SER A 210 -15.93 4.99 1.73
C SER A 210 -16.28 4.87 0.25
N ASP A 211 -16.69 5.95 -0.36
CA ASP A 211 -16.92 6.08 -1.79
C ASP A 211 -15.70 6.66 -2.50
N VAL A 212 -15.01 7.59 -1.84
CA VAL A 212 -13.84 8.30 -2.36
C VAL A 212 -12.70 8.19 -1.36
N ILE A 213 -11.51 7.92 -1.86
CA ILE A 213 -10.28 7.89 -1.09
C ILE A 213 -9.41 9.08 -1.47
N ILE A 214 -9.10 9.91 -0.50
CA ILE A 214 -8.16 11.02 -0.64
C ILE A 214 -6.93 10.62 0.18
N SER A 215 -5.83 10.30 -0.50
CA SER A 215 -4.72 9.62 0.15
C SER A 215 -3.35 10.16 -0.24
N GLY A 216 -2.34 9.76 0.51
CA GLY A 216 -0.95 9.91 0.12
C GLY A 216 -0.56 9.01 -1.05
N GLY A 217 0.58 9.32 -1.68
CA GLY A 217 1.11 8.57 -2.82
C GLY A 217 1.70 7.19 -2.49
N GLY A 218 1.37 6.60 -1.32
CA GLY A 218 1.79 5.27 -0.89
C GLY A 218 0.94 4.14 -1.46
N LEU A 219 0.86 3.01 -0.73
CA LEU A 219 0.11 1.83 -1.16
C LEU A 219 -1.40 2.08 -1.26
N THR A 220 -1.95 2.96 -0.40
CA THR A 220 -3.39 3.22 -0.32
C THR A 220 -4.01 3.68 -1.65
N LYS A 221 -3.26 4.40 -2.50
CA LYS A 221 -3.74 4.78 -3.83
C LYS A 221 -3.96 3.56 -4.74
N TYR A 222 -3.10 2.54 -4.64
CA TYR A 222 -3.26 1.28 -5.34
C TYR A 222 -4.43 0.47 -4.80
N GLU A 223 -4.58 0.42 -3.47
CA GLU A 223 -5.69 -0.25 -2.79
C GLU A 223 -7.03 0.38 -3.18
N ALA A 224 -7.09 1.71 -3.26
CA ALA A 224 -8.26 2.45 -3.72
C ALA A 224 -8.60 2.13 -5.19
N ALA A 225 -7.61 2.21 -6.08
CA ALA A 225 -7.78 1.90 -7.49
C ALA A 225 -8.19 0.43 -7.71
N PHE A 226 -7.55 -0.51 -7.01
CA PHE A 226 -7.92 -1.92 -7.03
C PHE A 226 -9.37 -2.14 -6.58
N SER A 227 -9.78 -1.52 -5.47
CA SER A 227 -11.14 -1.65 -4.91
C SER A 227 -12.20 -0.87 -5.68
N LYS A 228 -11.84 -0.24 -6.80
CA LYS A 228 -12.73 0.61 -7.62
C LYS A 228 -13.34 1.77 -6.84
N LYS A 229 -12.61 2.35 -5.91
CA LYS A 229 -12.98 3.57 -5.19
C LYS A 229 -12.34 4.77 -5.89
N ILE A 230 -13.13 5.79 -6.16
CA ILE A 230 -12.60 7.05 -6.75
C ILE A 230 -11.45 7.55 -5.88
N ASN A 231 -10.36 7.94 -6.50
CA ASN A 231 -9.10 8.17 -5.82
C ASN A 231 -8.50 9.53 -6.20
N LEU A 232 -8.24 10.35 -5.17
CA LEU A 232 -7.52 11.63 -5.27
C LEU A 232 -6.21 11.49 -4.48
N THR A 233 -5.07 11.68 -5.13
CA THR A 233 -3.77 11.40 -4.52
C THR A 233 -2.92 12.65 -4.37
N PHE A 234 -2.42 12.87 -3.16
CA PHE A 234 -1.42 13.89 -2.83
C PHE A 234 -0.08 13.22 -2.52
N SER A 235 0.92 13.47 -3.31
CA SER A 235 2.24 12.84 -3.14
C SER A 235 3.05 13.53 -2.04
N ILE A 236 3.75 12.72 -1.21
CA ILE A 236 4.56 13.25 -0.11
C ILE A 236 5.99 13.59 -0.58
N ASN A 237 6.48 12.88 -1.60
CA ASN A 237 7.82 13.05 -2.15
C ASN A 237 7.84 12.79 -3.67
N GLU A 238 8.97 13.08 -4.31
CA GLU A 238 9.16 12.95 -5.76
C GLU A 238 8.93 11.53 -6.31
N LEU A 239 9.34 10.50 -5.55
CA LEU A 239 9.13 9.11 -6.00
C LEU A 239 7.65 8.76 -6.04
N GLN A 240 6.90 9.18 -5.01
CA GLN A 240 5.45 9.01 -4.98
C GLN A 240 4.78 9.84 -6.08
N LYS A 241 5.31 11.04 -6.37
CA LYS A 241 4.76 11.91 -7.42
C LYS A 241 4.85 11.25 -8.79
N LYS A 242 6.03 10.75 -9.17
CA LYS A 242 6.22 10.02 -10.44
C LYS A 242 5.30 8.81 -10.57
N ASP A 243 5.16 8.03 -9.51
CA ASP A 243 4.28 6.86 -9.49
C ASP A 243 2.79 7.25 -9.54
N THR A 244 2.42 8.40 -8.95
CA THR A 244 1.06 8.94 -9.01
C THR A 244 0.73 9.47 -10.41
N GLU A 245 1.68 10.12 -11.07
CA GLU A 245 1.55 10.57 -12.45
C GLU A 245 1.25 9.40 -13.39
N ILE A 246 1.99 8.29 -13.26
CA ILE A 246 1.73 7.06 -14.03
C ILE A 246 0.29 6.57 -13.80
N LEU A 247 -0.15 6.43 -12.53
CA LEU A 247 -1.53 5.99 -12.26
C LEU A 247 -2.56 6.97 -12.84
N SER A 248 -2.28 8.26 -12.83
CA SER A 248 -3.16 9.30 -13.37
C SER A 248 -3.26 9.23 -14.90
N GLU A 249 -2.16 8.96 -15.61
CA GLU A 249 -2.18 8.72 -17.06
C GLU A 249 -3.07 7.53 -17.45
N PHE A 250 -3.16 6.53 -16.57
CA PHE A 250 -4.05 5.39 -16.74
C PHE A 250 -5.46 5.61 -16.16
N PHE A 251 -5.81 6.81 -15.73
CA PHE A 251 -7.09 7.14 -15.11
C PHE A 251 -7.43 6.26 -13.91
N LEU A 252 -6.43 5.92 -13.08
CA LEU A 252 -6.57 5.11 -11.87
C LEU A 252 -6.50 5.95 -10.59
N THR A 253 -6.14 7.21 -10.71
CA THR A 253 -6.20 8.23 -9.65
C THR A 253 -6.30 9.61 -10.29
N ASN A 254 -6.69 10.61 -9.51
CA ASN A 254 -6.51 12.01 -9.85
C ASN A 254 -5.31 12.54 -9.07
N ASP A 255 -4.29 12.99 -9.77
CA ASP A 255 -3.12 13.62 -9.16
C ASP A 255 -3.46 15.04 -8.68
N MET A 256 -3.41 15.25 -7.38
CA MET A 256 -3.71 16.53 -6.71
C MET A 256 -2.43 17.28 -6.29
N GLY A 257 -1.26 16.83 -6.78
CA GLY A 257 0.03 17.44 -6.47
C GLY A 257 0.62 16.95 -5.15
N TYR A 258 1.24 17.88 -4.41
CA TYR A 258 1.95 17.53 -3.18
C TYR A 258 1.12 17.75 -1.92
N PHE A 259 1.28 16.85 -0.94
CA PHE A 259 0.62 16.90 0.37
C PHE A 259 0.85 18.21 1.12
N LYS A 260 2.03 18.83 0.99
CA LYS A 260 2.31 20.15 1.59
C LYS A 260 1.34 21.26 1.17
N ASN A 261 0.65 21.07 0.04
CA ASN A 261 -0.34 22.01 -0.50
C ASN A 261 -1.79 21.59 -0.18
N PHE A 262 -1.99 20.53 0.61
CA PHE A 262 -3.30 19.90 0.85
C PHE A 262 -4.38 20.93 1.26
N ASN A 263 -4.10 21.77 2.26
CA ASN A 263 -5.07 22.76 2.74
C ASN A 263 -5.50 23.75 1.63
N ASN A 264 -4.58 24.14 0.76
CA ASN A 264 -4.89 25.02 -0.37
C ASN A 264 -5.70 24.33 -1.47
N SER A 265 -5.50 23.04 -1.66
CA SER A 265 -6.14 22.24 -2.72
C SER A 265 -7.38 21.46 -2.24
N LEU A 266 -7.76 21.61 -0.95
CA LEU A 266 -8.93 20.88 -0.42
C LEU A 266 -10.23 21.29 -1.13
N LEU A 267 -10.43 22.58 -1.35
CA LEU A 267 -11.61 23.08 -2.08
C LEU A 267 -11.64 22.52 -3.50
N GLU A 268 -10.51 22.60 -4.23
CA GLU A 268 -10.38 22.06 -5.59
C GLU A 268 -10.70 20.57 -5.63
N SER A 269 -10.25 19.81 -4.62
CA SER A 269 -10.54 18.38 -4.49
C SER A 269 -12.04 18.11 -4.35
N LEU A 270 -12.74 18.88 -3.53
CA LEU A 270 -14.18 18.75 -3.32
C LEU A 270 -14.97 19.17 -4.58
N GLU A 271 -14.59 20.29 -5.22
CA GLU A 271 -15.20 20.75 -6.47
C GLU A 271 -14.97 19.74 -7.60
N LYS A 272 -13.79 19.12 -7.68
CA LYS A 272 -13.51 18.07 -8.66
C LYS A 272 -14.46 16.88 -8.48
N LEU A 273 -14.72 16.45 -7.25
CA LEU A 273 -15.67 15.37 -6.97
C LEU A 273 -17.10 15.75 -7.39
N GLU A 274 -17.51 17.01 -7.17
CA GLU A 274 -18.84 17.49 -7.57
C GLU A 274 -19.03 17.53 -9.08
N ASN A 275 -17.96 17.79 -9.82
CA ASN A 275 -17.97 17.92 -11.27
C ASN A 275 -17.60 16.65 -12.02
N LEU A 276 -17.29 15.54 -11.31
CA LEU A 276 -16.87 14.29 -11.92
C LEU A 276 -17.98 13.70 -12.81
N GLN A 277 -17.67 13.53 -14.09
CA GLN A 277 -18.63 13.07 -15.07
C GLN A 277 -18.83 11.55 -15.02
N ASN A 278 -20.03 11.08 -15.39
CA ASN A 278 -20.33 9.64 -15.40
C ASN A 278 -19.37 8.84 -16.28
N ASP A 279 -18.88 9.41 -17.36
CA ASP A 279 -17.98 8.71 -18.29
C ASP A 279 -16.56 8.60 -17.70
N GLU A 280 -16.11 9.59 -16.92
CA GLU A 280 -14.86 9.50 -16.17
C GLU A 280 -14.95 8.40 -15.10
N ILE A 281 -16.07 8.30 -14.40
CA ILE A 281 -16.32 7.23 -13.42
C ILE A 281 -16.28 5.86 -14.10
N LYS A 282 -16.98 5.70 -15.25
CA LYS A 282 -16.96 4.45 -16.02
C LYS A 282 -15.56 4.09 -16.49
N LEU A 283 -14.80 5.08 -17.00
CA LEU A 283 -13.44 4.89 -17.46
C LEU A 283 -12.53 4.43 -16.32
N PHE A 284 -12.63 5.05 -15.14
CA PHE A 284 -11.91 4.63 -13.94
C PHE A 284 -12.22 3.15 -13.61
N TYR A 285 -13.49 2.75 -13.60
CA TYR A 285 -13.91 1.36 -13.32
C TYR A 285 -13.39 0.37 -14.36
N ALA A 286 -13.43 0.74 -15.64
CA ALA A 286 -12.93 -0.07 -16.74
C ALA A 286 -11.40 -0.27 -16.61
N ASN A 287 -10.67 0.81 -16.37
CA ASN A 287 -9.22 0.77 -16.22
C ASN A 287 -8.81 0.01 -14.96
N SER A 288 -9.50 0.20 -13.82
CA SER A 288 -9.29 -0.63 -12.65
C SER A 288 -9.45 -2.11 -12.99
N SER A 289 -10.46 -2.48 -13.77
CA SER A 289 -10.67 -3.87 -14.17
C SER A 289 -9.59 -4.40 -15.14
N LYS A 290 -9.06 -3.54 -15.98
CA LYS A 290 -8.03 -3.86 -16.97
C LYS A 290 -6.65 -4.04 -16.35
N TYR A 291 -6.28 -3.16 -15.42
CA TYR A 291 -4.91 -3.07 -14.92
C TYR A 291 -4.67 -3.77 -13.58
N PHE A 292 -5.71 -4.27 -12.92
CA PHE A 292 -5.57 -4.98 -11.66
C PHE A 292 -6.23 -6.35 -11.71
N ASN A 293 -5.44 -7.36 -11.32
CA ASN A 293 -5.86 -8.75 -11.26
C ASN A 293 -6.25 -9.14 -9.83
N THR A 294 -7.37 -9.83 -9.66
CA THR A 294 -7.83 -10.35 -8.35
C THR A 294 -6.98 -11.49 -7.80
N GLU A 295 -6.17 -12.11 -8.64
CA GLU A 295 -5.28 -13.23 -8.30
C GLU A 295 -3.84 -12.79 -8.01
N SER A 296 -3.58 -11.47 -7.92
CA SER A 296 -2.23 -10.92 -7.78
C SER A 296 -1.47 -11.46 -6.56
N LEU A 297 -2.13 -11.57 -5.40
CA LEU A 297 -1.54 -12.16 -4.20
C LEU A 297 -1.27 -13.66 -4.36
N ASP A 298 -2.18 -14.40 -5.02
CA ASP A 298 -2.01 -15.82 -5.31
C ASP A 298 -0.84 -16.04 -6.27
N ASN A 299 -0.64 -15.14 -7.24
CA ASN A 299 0.51 -15.17 -8.14
C ASN A 299 1.83 -15.02 -7.38
N ILE A 300 1.94 -14.04 -6.46
CA ILE A 300 3.10 -13.88 -5.59
C ILE A 300 3.34 -15.16 -4.78
N THR A 301 2.30 -15.66 -4.14
CA THR A 301 2.37 -16.83 -3.26
C THR A 301 2.89 -18.05 -4.02
N LYS A 302 2.35 -18.33 -5.22
CA LYS A 302 2.80 -19.42 -6.09
C LYS A 302 4.26 -19.25 -6.50
N LYS A 303 4.67 -18.02 -6.89
CA LYS A 303 6.06 -17.76 -7.30
C LYS A 303 7.05 -18.00 -6.16
N ILE A 304 6.77 -17.46 -4.98
CA ILE A 304 7.62 -17.70 -3.82
C ILE A 304 7.65 -19.18 -3.46
N THR A 305 6.50 -19.86 -3.44
CA THR A 305 6.40 -21.29 -3.13
C THR A 305 7.27 -22.15 -4.06
N ASN A 306 7.23 -21.90 -5.38
CA ASN A 306 8.02 -22.63 -6.36
C ASN A 306 9.54 -22.44 -6.19
N ILE A 307 9.97 -21.37 -5.54
CA ILE A 307 11.39 -21.14 -5.25
C ILE A 307 11.82 -21.86 -3.98
N VAL A 308 10.95 -21.88 -2.97
CA VAL A 308 11.34 -22.35 -1.64
C VAL A 308 11.08 -23.86 -1.42
N ILE A 309 10.19 -24.47 -2.19
CA ILE A 309 9.96 -25.92 -2.24
C ILE A 309 10.78 -26.53 -3.39
#